data_c897fab83c69c24c1c96013c5763e926
#
_entry.id   c897fab83c69c24c1c96013c5763e926
#
_cell.length_a   1.000
_cell.length_b   1.000
_cell.length_c   1.000
_cell.angle_alpha   90.00
_cell.angle_beta   90.00
_cell.angle_gamma   90.00
#
_symmetry.space_group_name_H-M   'P 1'
#
loop_
_entity.id
_entity.type
_entity.pdbx_description
1 polymer ?
#
loop_
_entity_poly.entity_id
_entity_poly.type
_entity_poly.pdbx_seq_one_letter_code
_entity_poly.pdbx_strand_id
1 'polypeptide(L)'
;MWHFYLGGPLTVVELLEDGQVRKTVLGQNILEGNHVLQHVVRRDTWFGCYNDDNTEFSLVGCTVAPGFDFKDFELASRQVLLSNPKYQSKEAQDIITILTEGLP
;
A
#
# COMPACT_ATOMS: atom_id res chain seq x y z
N MET A 1 7.64 5.90 -6.38
CA MET A 1 6.62 5.63 -7.44
C MET A 1 6.57 4.14 -7.74
N TRP A 2 5.38 3.59 -7.76
CA TRP A 2 5.13 2.20 -8.14
C TRP A 2 4.96 2.10 -9.65
N HIS A 3 5.49 1.02 -10.23
CA HIS A 3 5.37 0.74 -11.68
C HIS A 3 4.87 -0.69 -11.85
N PHE A 4 3.74 -0.84 -12.53
CA PHE A 4 3.20 -2.17 -12.82
C PHE A 4 3.76 -2.68 -14.15
N TYR A 5 4.24 -3.94 -14.16
CA TYR A 5 4.80 -4.55 -15.36
C TYR A 5 3.99 -5.73 -15.86
N LEU A 6 3.64 -6.67 -15.00
CA LEU A 6 3.08 -7.95 -15.47
C LEU A 6 2.39 -8.68 -14.32
N GLY A 7 1.43 -9.53 -14.68
CA GLY A 7 0.75 -10.40 -13.73
C GLY A 7 -0.59 -9.89 -13.30
N GLY A 8 -1.05 -10.34 -12.15
CA GLY A 8 -2.34 -9.91 -11.60
C GLY A 8 -2.29 -8.55 -10.92
N PRO A 9 -3.45 -7.98 -10.61
CA PRO A 9 -3.52 -6.68 -9.97
C PRO A 9 -2.87 -6.67 -8.58
N LEU A 10 -2.25 -5.55 -8.24
CA LEU A 10 -1.69 -5.29 -6.93
C LEU A 10 -2.35 -4.06 -6.35
N THR A 11 -2.93 -4.18 -5.17
CA THR A 11 -3.55 -3.03 -4.50
C THR A 11 -2.55 -2.39 -3.56
N VAL A 12 -2.29 -1.11 -3.79
CA VAL A 12 -1.47 -0.27 -2.90
C VAL A 12 -2.42 0.46 -1.96
N VAL A 13 -2.16 0.36 -0.66
CA VAL A 13 -2.97 0.96 0.39
C VAL A 13 -2.17 2.05 1.07
N GLU A 14 -2.75 3.22 1.18
CA GLU A 14 -2.17 4.36 1.91
C GLU A 14 -3.04 4.71 3.11
N LEU A 15 -2.40 4.95 4.24
CA LEU A 15 -3.07 5.49 5.43
C LEU A 15 -2.85 7.01 5.43
N LEU A 16 -3.93 7.75 5.18
CA LEU A 16 -3.85 9.19 5.03
C LEU A 16 -3.80 9.89 6.39
N GLU A 17 -3.31 11.10 6.38
CA GLU A 17 -3.12 11.89 7.61
C GLU A 17 -4.43 12.17 8.35
N ASP A 18 -5.54 12.25 7.62
CA ASP A 18 -6.87 12.44 8.20
C ASP A 18 -7.52 11.14 8.70
N GLY A 19 -6.79 10.02 8.65
CA GLY A 19 -7.29 8.72 9.09
C GLY A 19 -7.99 7.91 8.02
N GLN A 20 -8.18 8.47 6.84
CA GLN A 20 -8.80 7.75 5.72
C GLN A 20 -7.84 6.74 5.09
N VAL A 21 -8.41 5.73 4.47
CA VAL A 21 -7.67 4.71 3.74
C VAL A 21 -7.87 4.95 2.24
N ARG A 22 -6.76 5.04 1.50
CA ARG A 22 -6.80 5.13 0.03
C ARG A 22 -6.27 3.85 -0.56
N LYS A 23 -7.05 3.26 -1.46
CA LYS A 23 -6.64 2.07 -2.21
C LYS A 23 -6.48 2.42 -3.68
N THR A 24 -5.35 2.03 -4.24
CA THR A 24 -5.05 2.22 -5.67
C THR A 24 -4.66 0.87 -6.24
N VAL A 25 -5.33 0.46 -7.32
CA VAL A 25 -5.06 -0.82 -7.96
C VAL A 25 -4.14 -0.62 -9.14
N LEU A 26 -2.96 -1.24 -9.06
CA LEU A 26 -2.02 -1.31 -10.17
C LEU A 26 -2.36 -2.53 -11.02
N GLY A 27 -2.47 -2.34 -12.32
CA GLY A 27 -2.83 -3.44 -13.20
C GLY A 27 -2.99 -2.98 -14.65
N GLN A 28 -3.43 -3.90 -15.50
CA GLN A 28 -3.57 -3.65 -16.93
C GLN A 28 -4.97 -3.22 -17.35
N ASN A 29 -5.97 -3.42 -16.50
CA ASN A 29 -7.37 -3.14 -16.84
C ASN A 29 -7.69 -1.65 -16.62
N ILE A 30 -7.09 -0.81 -17.45
CA ILE A 30 -7.13 0.65 -17.31
C ILE A 30 -8.50 1.19 -17.70
N LEU A 31 -9.09 0.65 -18.77
CA LEU A 31 -10.31 1.21 -19.36
C LEU A 31 -11.57 0.82 -18.60
N GLU A 32 -11.66 -0.40 -18.08
CA GLU A 32 -12.87 -0.92 -17.45
C GLU A 32 -12.72 -1.15 -15.95
N GLY A 33 -11.51 -1.49 -15.49
CA GLY A 33 -11.26 -1.86 -14.08
C GLY A 33 -10.69 -0.75 -13.21
N ASN A 34 -10.51 0.45 -13.75
CA ASN A 34 -9.91 1.58 -13.03
C ASN A 34 -8.51 1.28 -12.49
N HIS A 35 -7.78 0.39 -13.14
CA HIS A 35 -6.40 0.13 -12.80
C HIS A 35 -5.50 1.26 -13.30
N VAL A 36 -4.38 1.48 -12.63
CA VAL A 36 -3.35 2.41 -13.08
C VAL A 36 -2.03 1.66 -13.26
N LEU A 37 -1.18 2.16 -14.17
CA LEU A 37 0.13 1.55 -14.41
C LEU A 37 1.19 2.10 -13.46
N GLN A 38 0.99 3.31 -12.97
CA GLN A 38 1.94 4.00 -12.09
C GLN A 38 1.18 4.72 -10.98
N HIS A 39 1.78 4.78 -9.81
CA HIS A 39 1.19 5.47 -8.67
C HIS A 39 2.29 6.03 -7.76
N VAL A 40 2.15 7.28 -7.36
CA VAL A 40 3.07 7.94 -6.44
C VAL A 40 2.49 7.89 -5.03
N VAL A 41 3.25 7.29 -4.11
CA VAL A 41 2.98 7.44 -2.68
C VAL A 41 3.86 8.58 -2.17
N ARG A 42 3.23 9.57 -1.56
CA ARG A 42 3.95 10.73 -1.05
C ARG A 42 4.76 10.35 0.19
N ARG A 43 5.81 11.13 0.44
CA ARG A 43 6.62 10.95 1.64
C ARG A 43 5.76 11.03 2.90
N ASP A 44 6.25 10.43 3.99
CA ASP A 44 5.62 10.44 5.31
C ASP A 44 4.21 9.83 5.31
N THR A 45 3.95 8.93 4.37
CA THR A 45 2.68 8.21 4.28
C THR A 45 2.93 6.73 4.54
N TRP A 46 2.23 6.17 5.53
CA TRP A 46 2.24 4.72 5.73
C TRP A 46 1.56 4.05 4.55
N PHE A 47 2.21 3.06 3.99
CA PHE A 47 1.63 2.31 2.87
C PHE A 47 2.03 0.84 2.93
N GLY A 48 1.23 0.02 2.28
CA GLY A 48 1.49 -1.39 2.08
C GLY A 48 0.79 -1.84 0.82
N CYS A 49 0.91 -3.11 0.51
CA CYS A 49 0.26 -3.65 -0.68
C CYS A 49 -0.13 -5.11 -0.49
N TYR A 50 -1.09 -5.55 -1.31
CA TYR A 50 -1.50 -6.95 -1.34
C TYR A 50 -1.99 -7.31 -2.74
N ASN A 51 -1.87 -8.60 -3.08
CA ASN A 51 -2.43 -9.14 -4.31
C ASN A 51 -3.89 -9.54 -4.12
N ASP A 52 -4.65 -9.54 -5.20
CA ASP A 52 -5.99 -10.11 -5.18
C ASP A 52 -5.92 -11.63 -4.95
N ASP A 53 -6.98 -12.20 -4.36
CA ASP A 53 -7.02 -13.61 -3.95
C ASP A 53 -6.72 -14.59 -5.09
N ASN A 54 -7.08 -14.24 -6.33
CA ASN A 54 -6.89 -15.10 -7.50
C ASN A 54 -5.60 -14.80 -8.28
N THR A 55 -4.73 -13.97 -7.72
CA THR A 55 -3.50 -13.55 -8.38
C THR A 55 -2.35 -14.47 -7.99
N GLU A 56 -1.71 -15.10 -8.98
CA GLU A 56 -0.53 -15.92 -8.75
C GLU A 56 0.70 -15.07 -8.42
N PHE A 57 0.87 -13.97 -9.16
CA PHE A 57 1.97 -13.02 -8.92
C PHE A 57 1.66 -11.66 -9.53
N SER A 58 2.36 -10.65 -9.05
CA SER A 58 2.42 -9.33 -9.67
C SER A 58 3.89 -8.93 -9.78
N LEU A 59 4.31 -8.50 -10.96
CA LEU A 59 5.65 -7.97 -11.17
C LEU A 59 5.58 -6.46 -11.20
N VAL A 60 6.22 -5.82 -10.24
CA VAL A 60 6.21 -4.37 -10.08
C VAL A 60 7.63 -3.88 -9.78
N GLY A 61 7.85 -2.61 -10.01
CA GLY A 61 9.07 -1.93 -9.59
C GLY A 61 8.74 -0.69 -8.81
N CYS A 62 9.74 -0.16 -8.12
CA CYS A 62 9.60 1.07 -7.34
C CYS A 62 10.76 2.00 -7.64
N THR A 63 10.45 3.27 -7.82
CA THR A 63 11.43 4.35 -7.93
C THR A 63 11.29 5.26 -6.70
N VAL A 64 12.39 5.58 -6.07
CA VAL A 64 12.42 6.43 -4.89
C VAL A 64 13.29 7.65 -5.16
N ALA A 65 12.78 8.83 -4.83
CA ALA A 65 13.50 10.08 -4.97
C ALA A 65 13.38 10.90 -3.67
N PRO A 66 14.49 11.27 -3.05
CA PRO A 66 15.86 10.87 -3.34
C PRO A 66 16.08 9.37 -3.20
N GLY A 67 17.21 8.87 -3.70
CA GLY A 67 17.52 7.45 -3.68
C GLY A 67 17.38 6.82 -2.30
N PHE A 68 17.08 5.52 -2.28
CA PHE A 68 16.81 4.76 -1.06
C PHE A 68 17.97 4.83 -0.07
N ASP A 69 17.62 5.07 1.19
CA ASP A 69 18.55 5.01 2.32
C ASP A 69 17.81 4.36 3.50
N PHE A 70 18.42 3.39 4.13
CA PHE A 70 17.80 2.69 5.27
C PHE A 70 17.44 3.61 6.44
N LYS A 71 18.11 4.73 6.61
CA LYS A 71 17.75 5.68 7.68
C LYS A 71 16.44 6.42 7.41
N ASP A 72 15.97 6.39 6.14
CA ASP A 72 14.68 6.96 5.77
C ASP A 72 13.58 5.90 5.74
N PHE A 73 13.92 4.65 6.04
CA PHE A 73 12.99 3.52 6.00
C PHE A 73 12.53 3.16 7.39
N GLU A 74 11.23 2.97 7.55
CA GLU A 74 10.61 2.53 8.79
C GLU A 74 9.58 1.45 8.50
N LEU A 75 9.74 0.29 9.14
CA LEU A 75 8.76 -0.78 9.08
C LEU A 75 7.74 -0.58 10.20
N ALA A 76 6.45 -0.61 9.84
CA ALA A 76 5.39 -0.33 10.79
C ALA A 76 5.32 -1.37 11.91
N SER A 77 4.96 -0.91 13.11
CA SER A 77 4.54 -1.78 14.20
C SER A 77 3.03 -1.94 14.14
N ARG A 78 2.57 -3.19 14.13
CA ARG A 78 1.14 -3.51 14.12
C ARG A 78 0.43 -2.88 15.31
N GLN A 79 0.98 -3.07 16.51
CA GLN A 79 0.41 -2.53 17.74
C GLN A 79 0.29 -1.02 17.71
N VAL A 80 1.34 -0.34 17.27
CA VAL A 80 1.37 1.13 17.22
C VAL A 80 0.34 1.65 16.24
N LEU A 81 0.23 1.06 15.05
CA LEU A 81 -0.75 1.49 14.07
C LEU A 81 -2.19 1.24 14.54
N LEU A 82 -2.45 0.05 15.11
CA LEU A 82 -3.80 -0.28 15.58
C LEU A 82 -4.25 0.59 16.74
N SER A 83 -3.35 1.07 17.56
CA SER A 83 -3.66 1.96 18.69
C SER A 83 -3.57 3.44 18.36
N ASN A 84 -3.18 3.79 17.15
CA ASN A 84 -3.10 5.20 16.75
C ASN A 84 -4.50 5.80 16.68
N PRO A 85 -4.76 6.93 17.37
CA PRO A 85 -6.07 7.56 17.36
C PRO A 85 -6.62 7.95 15.99
N LYS A 86 -5.75 8.15 15.00
CA LYS A 86 -6.14 8.48 13.63
C LYS A 86 -6.82 7.32 12.90
N TYR A 87 -6.47 6.08 13.24
CA TYR A 87 -6.83 4.91 12.46
C TYR A 87 -7.81 4.00 13.21
N GLN A 88 -8.86 4.58 13.77
CA GLN A 88 -9.84 3.83 14.57
C GLN A 88 -11.10 3.45 13.80
N SER A 89 -11.25 3.87 12.54
CA SER A 89 -12.37 3.42 11.73
C SER A 89 -12.28 1.92 11.48
N LYS A 90 -13.43 1.28 11.23
CA LYS A 90 -13.45 -0.16 10.93
C LYS A 90 -12.59 -0.48 9.71
N GLU A 91 -12.68 0.36 8.67
CA GLU A 91 -11.88 0.18 7.45
C GLU A 91 -10.38 0.22 7.74
N ALA A 92 -9.92 1.21 8.51
CA ALA A 92 -8.51 1.34 8.86
C ALA A 92 -8.05 0.16 9.72
N GLN A 93 -8.82 -0.24 10.71
CA GLN A 93 -8.47 -1.37 11.58
C GLN A 93 -8.36 -2.67 10.78
N ASP A 94 -9.32 -2.93 9.90
CA ASP A 94 -9.34 -4.13 9.08
C ASP A 94 -8.13 -4.18 8.13
N ILE A 95 -7.83 -3.09 7.46
CA ILE A 95 -6.72 -3.07 6.50
C ILE A 95 -5.35 -3.14 7.20
N ILE A 96 -5.19 -2.49 8.33
CA ILE A 96 -3.95 -2.58 9.11
C ILE A 96 -3.74 -4.02 9.56
N THR A 97 -4.79 -4.69 10.01
CA THR A 97 -4.72 -6.09 10.42
C THR A 97 -4.22 -6.99 9.30
N ILE A 98 -4.74 -6.79 8.07
CA ILE A 98 -4.33 -7.57 6.89
C ILE A 98 -2.88 -7.29 6.53
N LEU A 99 -2.49 -6.01 6.44
CA LEU A 99 -1.17 -5.62 5.95
C LEU A 99 -0.05 -5.90 6.94
N THR A 100 -0.35 -6.00 8.22
CA THR A 100 0.66 -6.20 9.27
C THR A 100 0.65 -7.61 9.84
N GLU A 101 0.03 -8.55 9.15
CA GLU A 101 0.03 -9.95 9.59
C GLU A 101 1.45 -10.46 9.78
N GLY A 102 1.71 -11.04 10.96
CA GLY A 102 3.04 -11.53 11.30
C GLY A 102 3.99 -10.49 11.89
N LEU A 103 3.58 -9.22 11.97
CA LEU A 103 4.38 -8.16 12.59
C LEU A 103 3.97 -7.92 14.05
N PRO A 104 4.92 -7.46 14.91
CA PRO A 104 4.57 -7.04 16.27
C PRO A 104 3.78 -5.70 16.22
#